data_4b5d42c54892287566e44486404ba02e
#
_entry.id   4b5d42c54892287566e44486404ba02e
#
_cell.length_a   1.000
_cell.length_b   1.000
_cell.length_c   1.000
_cell.angle_alpha   90.00
_cell.angle_beta   90.00
_cell.angle_gamma   90.00
#
_symmetry.space_group_name_H-M   'P 1'
#
loop_
_entity.id
_entity.type
_entity.pdbx_description
1 polymer ?
#
loop_
_entity_poly.entity_id
_entity_poly.type
_entity_poly.pdbx_seq_one_letter_code
_entity_poly.pdbx_strand_id
1 'polypeptide(L)'
;MTIEILTKELTRRGYKIAALKHISEPDFTIDKIGKDTWRFAQSGAKTIISVASNEIATIEKANTENFSLKEILKRCKGHDIIFVEGYRKLVAKDKSIYKIVVVKSAEEASEAIKNFEPLLVFTGPYSTEALYPKIPYVDLLKNPEKIAEIVEKIVKGLP
;
A
#
# COMPACT_ATOMS: atom_id res chain seq x y z
N MET A 1 6.12 6.73 -4.50
CA MET A 1 5.62 8.10 -4.80
C MET A 1 4.13 8.27 -4.45
N THR A 2 3.18 7.52 -5.01
CA THR A 2 1.74 7.70 -4.71
C THR A 2 1.41 7.53 -3.23
N ILE A 3 1.83 6.42 -2.62
CA ILE A 3 1.61 6.17 -1.19
C ILE A 3 2.28 7.23 -0.32
N GLU A 4 3.49 7.65 -0.66
CA GLU A 4 4.22 8.70 0.06
C GLU A 4 3.45 10.02 0.11
N ILE A 5 2.96 10.48 -1.04
CA ILE A 5 2.19 11.73 -1.14
C ILE A 5 0.88 11.65 -0.34
N LEU A 6 0.14 10.55 -0.49
CA LEU A 6 -1.12 10.34 0.23
C LEU A 6 -0.90 10.15 1.73
N THR A 7 0.15 9.45 2.12
CA THR A 7 0.52 9.31 3.54
C THR A 7 0.79 10.67 4.16
N LYS A 8 1.60 11.50 3.51
CA LYS A 8 1.90 12.87 3.99
C LYS A 8 0.63 13.70 4.16
N GLU A 9 -0.26 13.70 3.16
CA GLU A 9 -1.48 14.50 3.17
C GLU A 9 -2.47 14.01 4.24
N LEU A 10 -2.70 12.70 4.34
CA LEU A 10 -3.65 12.14 5.30
C LEU A 10 -3.13 12.19 6.74
N THR A 11 -1.82 12.03 6.96
CA THR A 11 -1.22 12.22 8.28
C THR A 11 -1.37 13.68 8.74
N ARG A 12 -1.21 14.67 7.83
CA ARG A 12 -1.48 16.08 8.12
C ARG A 12 -2.93 16.33 8.54
N ARG A 13 -3.88 15.51 8.06
CA ARG A 13 -5.30 15.54 8.44
C ARG A 13 -5.60 14.76 9.74
N GLY A 14 -4.58 14.17 10.38
CA GLY A 14 -4.70 13.49 11.67
C GLY A 14 -4.96 11.99 11.59
N TYR A 15 -4.93 11.37 10.40
CA TYR A 15 -5.10 9.92 10.27
C TYR A 15 -3.82 9.17 10.63
N LYS A 16 -3.99 8.02 11.30
CA LYS A 16 -2.92 7.06 11.54
C LYS A 16 -2.81 6.13 10.35
N ILE A 17 -1.68 6.21 9.65
CA ILE A 17 -1.46 5.48 8.40
C ILE A 17 -0.50 4.31 8.63
N ALA A 18 -0.85 3.13 8.12
CA ALA A 18 0.09 2.04 7.91
C ALA A 18 0.37 1.88 6.41
N ALA A 19 1.59 1.54 6.07
CA ALA A 19 1.99 1.21 4.70
C ALA A 19 2.57 -0.21 4.66
N LEU A 20 2.05 -1.03 3.75
CA LEU A 20 2.46 -2.40 3.54
C LEU A 20 2.97 -2.54 2.11
N LYS A 21 4.16 -3.11 1.96
CA LYS A 21 4.76 -3.40 0.66
C LYS A 21 5.01 -4.89 0.49
N HIS A 22 4.50 -5.45 -0.59
CA HIS A 22 4.88 -6.79 -1.04
C HIS A 22 6.18 -6.73 -1.83
N ILE A 23 7.10 -7.59 -1.47
CA ILE A 23 8.40 -7.73 -2.13
C ILE A 23 8.45 -9.13 -2.74
N SER A 24 8.68 -9.20 -4.05
CA SER A 24 8.69 -10.45 -4.82
C SER A 24 10.09 -11.03 -5.02
N GLU A 25 11.13 -10.29 -4.63
CA GLU A 25 12.50 -10.80 -4.74
C GLU A 25 12.72 -11.93 -3.74
N PRO A 26 13.18 -13.10 -4.22
CA PRO A 26 13.60 -14.17 -3.33
C PRO A 26 14.78 -13.72 -2.46
N ASP A 27 14.89 -14.25 -1.27
CA ASP A 27 15.98 -13.97 -0.32
C ASP A 27 16.12 -12.50 0.13
N PHE A 28 15.10 -11.69 -0.13
CA PHE A 28 15.09 -10.30 0.33
C PHE A 28 15.18 -10.23 1.86
N THR A 29 15.99 -9.32 2.35
CA THR A 29 15.98 -8.88 3.75
C THR A 29 16.10 -7.37 3.85
N ILE A 30 15.32 -6.77 4.75
CA ILE A 30 15.45 -5.36 5.10
C ILE A 30 16.65 -5.11 6.02
N ASP A 31 17.16 -6.18 6.63
CA ASP A 31 18.29 -6.12 7.55
C ASP A 31 19.63 -5.92 6.81
N LYS A 32 20.56 -5.28 7.47
CA LYS A 32 21.90 -5.05 6.92
C LYS A 32 22.81 -6.25 7.23
N ILE A 33 23.30 -6.90 6.18
CA ILE A 33 24.25 -8.02 6.26
C ILE A 33 25.45 -7.65 7.16
N GLY A 34 25.80 -8.55 8.07
CA GLY A 34 26.94 -8.41 8.99
C GLY A 34 26.66 -7.64 10.28
N LYS A 35 25.47 -7.04 10.44
CA LYS A 35 25.04 -6.46 11.72
C LYS A 35 24.58 -7.53 12.72
N ASP A 36 24.50 -7.19 13.99
CA ASP A 36 24.14 -8.14 15.04
C ASP A 36 22.76 -8.76 14.82
N THR A 37 21.78 -7.97 14.40
CA THR A 37 20.43 -8.44 14.07
C THR A 37 20.45 -9.49 12.96
N TRP A 38 21.22 -9.25 11.90
CA TRP A 38 21.42 -10.23 10.83
C TRP A 38 22.09 -11.49 11.35
N ARG A 39 23.13 -11.36 12.18
CA ARG A 39 23.84 -12.50 12.80
C ARG A 39 22.93 -13.33 13.70
N PHE A 40 22.04 -12.68 14.45
CA PHE A 40 21.03 -13.39 15.26
C PHE A 40 20.12 -14.24 14.39
N ALA A 41 19.64 -13.68 13.26
CA ALA A 41 18.84 -14.43 12.29
C ALA A 41 19.61 -15.63 11.70
N GLN A 42 20.88 -15.45 11.32
CA GLN A 42 21.73 -16.54 10.81
C GLN A 42 21.99 -17.63 11.87
N SER A 43 22.00 -17.26 13.15
CA SER A 43 22.15 -18.18 14.27
C SER A 43 20.85 -18.91 14.66
N GLY A 44 19.74 -18.67 13.92
CA GLY A 44 18.49 -19.40 14.06
C GLY A 44 17.38 -18.65 14.82
N ALA A 45 17.59 -17.40 15.24
CA ALA A 45 16.52 -16.59 15.82
C ALA A 45 15.39 -16.40 14.81
N LYS A 46 14.15 -16.73 15.21
CA LYS A 46 12.96 -16.57 14.36
C LYS A 46 12.35 -15.17 14.47
N THR A 47 12.53 -14.50 15.60
CA THR A 47 12.08 -13.12 15.80
C THR A 47 13.24 -12.31 16.35
N ILE A 48 13.52 -11.19 15.71
CA ILE A 48 14.56 -10.24 16.10
C ILE A 48 13.87 -8.88 16.30
N ILE A 49 14.07 -8.26 17.45
CA ILE A 49 13.52 -6.95 17.76
C ILE A 49 14.67 -6.00 18.05
N SER A 50 14.72 -4.90 17.33
CA SER A 50 15.64 -3.80 17.59
C SER A 50 14.88 -2.63 18.17
N VAL A 51 15.40 -2.07 19.26
CA VAL A 51 14.79 -0.94 19.94
C VAL A 51 15.78 0.22 19.97
N ALA A 52 15.39 1.32 19.37
CA ALA A 52 16.10 2.60 19.42
C ALA A 52 15.24 3.64 20.14
N SER A 53 15.78 4.83 20.38
CA SER A 53 15.05 5.90 21.09
C SER A 53 13.77 6.36 20.39
N ASN A 54 13.67 6.19 19.07
CA ASN A 54 12.58 6.67 18.22
C ASN A 54 12.02 5.63 17.24
N GLU A 55 12.50 4.38 17.32
CA GLU A 55 12.12 3.32 16.38
C GLU A 55 12.17 1.94 17.03
N ILE A 56 11.18 1.11 16.71
CA ILE A 56 11.19 -0.33 16.97
C ILE A 56 11.09 -1.04 15.62
N ALA A 57 12.08 -1.88 15.32
CA ALA A 57 12.04 -2.76 14.15
C ALA A 57 11.86 -4.21 14.59
N THR A 58 10.93 -4.92 13.97
CA THR A 58 10.69 -6.34 14.19
C THR A 58 10.89 -7.11 12.90
N ILE A 59 11.79 -8.09 12.92
CA ILE A 59 12.05 -8.99 11.80
C ILE A 59 11.60 -10.38 12.19
N GLU A 60 10.66 -10.95 11.46
CA GLU A 60 10.20 -12.33 11.66
C GLU A 60 10.62 -13.18 10.45
N LYS A 61 11.34 -14.25 10.72
CA LYS A 61 11.72 -15.25 9.71
C LYS A 61 10.64 -16.32 9.63
N ALA A 62 9.79 -16.23 8.62
CA ALA A 62 8.66 -17.13 8.40
C ALA A 62 8.51 -17.46 6.91
N ASN A 63 7.94 -18.62 6.61
CA ASN A 63 7.45 -18.88 5.26
C ASN A 63 6.12 -18.13 5.08
N THR A 64 6.10 -17.14 4.19
CA THR A 64 4.96 -16.27 3.94
C THR A 64 4.18 -16.63 2.68
N GLU A 65 4.56 -17.71 1.97
CA GLU A 65 3.92 -18.11 0.70
C GLU A 65 2.41 -18.33 0.85
N ASN A 66 1.99 -18.86 1.98
CA ASN A 66 0.60 -19.18 2.28
C ASN A 66 -0.10 -18.15 3.19
N PHE A 67 0.56 -17.01 3.49
CA PHE A 67 -0.06 -16.00 4.31
C PHE A 67 -1.21 -15.34 3.54
N SER A 68 -2.39 -15.33 4.15
CA SER A 68 -3.49 -14.53 3.64
C SER A 68 -3.22 -13.04 3.89
N LEU A 69 -3.73 -12.19 3.00
CA LEU A 69 -3.64 -10.74 3.19
C LEU A 69 -4.26 -10.33 4.55
N LYS A 70 -5.33 -11.01 4.98
CA LYS A 70 -5.98 -10.76 6.27
C LYS A 70 -5.03 -10.97 7.46
N GLU A 71 -4.17 -11.99 7.43
CA GLU A 71 -3.18 -12.23 8.48
C GLU A 71 -2.13 -11.13 8.52
N ILE A 72 -1.71 -10.64 7.35
CA ILE A 72 -0.74 -9.55 7.26
C ILE A 72 -1.36 -8.24 7.74
N LEU A 73 -2.60 -7.94 7.35
CA LEU A 73 -3.31 -6.73 7.77
C LEU A 73 -3.57 -6.67 9.29
N LYS A 74 -3.63 -7.81 9.99
CA LYS A 74 -3.71 -7.82 11.46
C LYS A 74 -2.52 -7.11 12.13
N ARG A 75 -1.35 -7.08 11.48
CA ARG A 75 -0.16 -6.37 11.98
C ARG A 75 -0.31 -4.85 11.92
N CYS A 76 -1.26 -4.36 11.11
CA CYS A 76 -1.59 -2.95 10.99
C CYS A 76 -2.77 -2.53 11.90
N LYS A 77 -3.11 -3.34 12.90
CA LYS A 77 -4.21 -3.01 13.84
C LYS A 77 -3.95 -1.67 14.55
N GLY A 78 -5.00 -0.87 14.67
CA GLY A 78 -4.91 0.45 15.33
C GLY A 78 -4.54 1.60 14.41
N HIS A 79 -4.50 1.35 13.09
CA HIS A 79 -4.39 2.39 12.08
C HIS A 79 -5.75 2.64 11.41
N ASP A 80 -5.99 3.88 10.99
CA ASP A 80 -7.23 4.29 10.35
C ASP A 80 -7.25 3.92 8.87
N ILE A 81 -6.08 3.97 8.22
CA ILE A 81 -5.89 3.68 6.80
C ILE A 81 -4.67 2.80 6.63
N ILE A 82 -4.80 1.76 5.81
CA ILE A 82 -3.70 0.87 5.45
C ILE A 82 -3.49 0.96 3.95
N PHE A 83 -2.36 1.51 3.52
CA PHE A 83 -1.95 1.45 2.12
C PHE A 83 -1.20 0.14 1.84
N VAL A 84 -1.59 -0.51 0.74
CA VAL A 84 -0.97 -1.77 0.30
C VAL A 84 -0.37 -1.57 -1.08
N GLU A 85 0.95 -1.74 -1.19
CA GLU A 85 1.67 -1.77 -2.46
C GLU A 85 2.02 -3.21 -2.84
N GLY A 86 1.68 -3.58 -4.06
CA GLY A 86 1.88 -4.95 -4.53
C GLY A 86 0.69 -5.86 -4.28
N TYR A 87 0.92 -7.14 -4.06
CA TYR A 87 -0.13 -8.18 -3.90
C TYR A 87 -1.20 -8.19 -5.01
N ARG A 88 -0.84 -7.74 -6.23
CA ARG A 88 -1.79 -7.51 -7.33
C ARG A 88 -2.78 -8.66 -7.50
N LYS A 89 -2.30 -9.90 -7.46
CA LYS A 89 -3.16 -11.09 -7.62
C LYS A 89 -4.18 -11.26 -6.49
N LEU A 90 -3.78 -10.96 -5.25
CA LEU A 90 -4.64 -11.13 -4.08
C LEU A 90 -5.67 -10.01 -3.95
N VAL A 91 -5.28 -8.76 -4.29
CA VAL A 91 -6.17 -7.61 -4.07
C VAL A 91 -7.04 -7.28 -5.28
N ALA A 92 -6.72 -7.75 -6.49
CA ALA A 92 -7.34 -7.29 -7.75
C ALA A 92 -8.87 -7.28 -7.71
N LYS A 93 -9.50 -8.36 -7.25
CA LYS A 93 -10.96 -8.52 -7.20
C LYS A 93 -11.53 -8.51 -5.78
N ASP A 94 -10.72 -8.22 -4.78
CA ASP A 94 -11.19 -8.09 -3.40
C ASP A 94 -11.98 -6.78 -3.25
N LYS A 95 -13.30 -6.89 -3.07
CA LYS A 95 -14.23 -5.75 -2.98
C LYS A 95 -14.06 -4.93 -1.70
N SER A 96 -13.39 -5.47 -0.69
CA SER A 96 -13.10 -4.73 0.55
C SER A 96 -11.91 -3.78 0.43
N ILE A 97 -11.15 -3.88 -0.66
CA ILE A 97 -9.94 -3.08 -0.89
C ILE A 97 -10.15 -2.18 -2.11
N TYR A 98 -10.11 -0.89 -1.90
CA TYR A 98 -10.21 0.11 -2.95
C TYR A 98 -8.87 0.28 -3.70
N LYS A 99 -8.92 0.46 -5.02
CA LYS A 99 -7.73 0.57 -5.86
C LYS A 99 -7.56 1.99 -6.38
N ILE A 100 -6.37 2.53 -6.15
CA ILE A 100 -5.86 3.74 -6.79
C ILE A 100 -4.89 3.29 -7.86
N VAL A 101 -5.17 3.57 -9.13
CA VAL A 101 -4.38 3.07 -10.24
C VAL A 101 -3.65 4.19 -10.94
N VAL A 102 -2.32 4.05 -11.01
CA VAL A 102 -1.46 4.96 -11.79
C VAL A 102 -1.42 4.46 -13.22
N VAL A 103 -1.77 5.31 -14.17
CA VAL A 103 -1.80 4.97 -15.60
C VAL A 103 -0.96 5.94 -16.41
N LYS A 104 -0.31 5.40 -17.44
CA LYS A 104 0.56 6.13 -18.37
C LYS A 104 0.00 6.13 -19.80
N SER A 105 -1.02 5.30 -20.07
CA SER A 105 -1.62 5.17 -21.39
C SER A 105 -3.08 4.71 -21.30
N ALA A 106 -3.78 4.76 -22.45
CA ALA A 106 -5.14 4.25 -22.60
C ALA A 106 -5.21 2.73 -22.40
N GLU A 107 -4.19 2.01 -22.86
CA GLU A 107 -4.09 0.56 -22.73
C GLU A 107 -4.00 0.15 -21.27
N GLU A 108 -3.14 0.81 -20.49
CA GLU A 108 -3.02 0.55 -19.05
C GLU A 108 -4.33 0.84 -18.31
N ALA A 109 -5.04 1.90 -18.68
CA ALA A 109 -6.35 2.21 -18.11
C ALA A 109 -7.39 1.14 -18.47
N SER A 110 -7.42 0.66 -19.72
CA SER A 110 -8.30 -0.42 -20.16
C SER A 110 -8.01 -1.74 -19.44
N GLU A 111 -6.73 -2.07 -19.24
CA GLU A 111 -6.33 -3.23 -18.44
C GLU A 111 -6.78 -3.10 -16.99
N ALA A 112 -6.62 -1.92 -16.41
CA ALA A 112 -6.99 -1.68 -15.02
C ALA A 112 -8.50 -1.89 -14.80
N ILE A 113 -9.35 -1.40 -15.68
CA ILE A 113 -10.81 -1.60 -15.64
C ILE A 113 -11.18 -3.09 -15.65
N LYS A 114 -10.50 -3.90 -16.48
CA LYS A 114 -10.75 -5.34 -16.57
C LYS A 114 -10.29 -6.10 -15.33
N ASN A 115 -9.17 -5.67 -14.75
CA ASN A 115 -8.47 -6.43 -13.73
C ASN A 115 -8.79 -6.01 -12.29
N PHE A 116 -9.15 -4.76 -12.04
CA PHE A 116 -9.32 -4.23 -10.68
C PHE A 116 -10.75 -3.86 -10.34
N GLU A 117 -11.21 -4.29 -9.17
CA GLU A 117 -12.52 -3.96 -8.61
C GLU A 117 -12.46 -3.97 -7.06
N PRO A 118 -13.03 -2.96 -6.36
CA PRO A 118 -13.50 -1.68 -6.89
C PRO A 118 -12.33 -0.75 -7.26
N LEU A 119 -12.44 -0.05 -8.37
CA LEU A 119 -11.50 0.96 -8.79
C LEU A 119 -12.00 2.33 -8.31
N LEU A 120 -11.21 2.98 -7.47
CA LEU A 120 -11.59 4.21 -6.78
C LEU A 120 -11.26 5.45 -7.61
N VAL A 121 -10.02 5.53 -8.11
CA VAL A 121 -9.51 6.70 -8.82
C VAL A 121 -8.37 6.31 -9.72
N PHE A 122 -8.30 6.95 -10.89
CA PHE A 122 -7.13 6.95 -11.74
C PHE A 122 -6.23 8.15 -11.42
N THR A 123 -4.93 7.95 -11.53
CA THR A 123 -3.92 9.01 -11.45
C THR A 123 -2.77 8.70 -12.39
N GLY A 124 -1.81 9.61 -12.49
CA GLY A 124 -0.63 9.42 -13.34
C GLY A 124 -0.57 10.43 -14.49
N PRO A 125 0.38 10.25 -15.43
CA PRO A 125 0.59 11.20 -16.52
C PRO A 125 -0.48 11.17 -17.63
N TYR A 126 -1.33 10.12 -17.66
CA TYR A 126 -2.38 9.96 -18.66
C TYR A 126 -3.76 10.23 -18.07
N SER A 127 -4.48 11.25 -18.55
CA SER A 127 -5.86 11.53 -18.14
C SER A 127 -6.83 10.53 -18.74
N THR A 128 -7.68 9.95 -17.89
CA THR A 128 -8.71 8.98 -18.28
C THR A 128 -10.11 9.57 -18.35
N GLU A 129 -10.27 10.87 -18.09
CA GLU A 129 -11.59 11.53 -17.99
C GLU A 129 -12.46 11.33 -19.22
N ALA A 130 -11.88 11.43 -20.43
CA ALA A 130 -12.61 11.25 -21.67
C ALA A 130 -13.03 9.79 -21.93
N LEU A 131 -12.26 8.81 -21.46
CA LEU A 131 -12.48 7.38 -21.69
C LEU A 131 -13.37 6.73 -20.64
N TYR A 132 -13.20 7.14 -19.37
CA TYR A 132 -13.87 6.53 -18.22
C TYR A 132 -14.47 7.58 -17.28
N PRO A 133 -15.49 8.37 -17.73
CA PRO A 133 -16.02 9.50 -16.97
C PRO A 133 -16.69 9.12 -15.64
N LYS A 134 -17.00 7.83 -15.43
CA LYS A 134 -17.57 7.33 -14.18
C LYS A 134 -16.54 7.08 -13.07
N ILE A 135 -15.26 7.04 -13.42
CA ILE A 135 -14.17 6.84 -12.48
C ILE A 135 -13.35 8.13 -12.43
N PRO A 136 -13.23 8.78 -11.27
CA PRO A 136 -12.47 10.00 -11.16
C PRO A 136 -11.05 9.84 -11.68
N TYR A 137 -10.54 10.83 -12.39
CA TYR A 137 -9.12 11.01 -12.63
C TYR A 137 -8.62 12.21 -11.82
N VAL A 138 -7.50 12.06 -11.16
CA VAL A 138 -6.84 13.15 -10.42
C VAL A 138 -5.35 13.12 -10.69
N ASP A 139 -4.80 14.22 -11.20
CA ASP A 139 -3.35 14.41 -11.24
C ASP A 139 -2.83 14.58 -9.81
N LEU A 140 -2.29 13.50 -9.25
CA LEU A 140 -1.82 13.45 -7.87
C LEU A 140 -0.72 14.46 -7.57
N LEU A 141 0.11 14.79 -8.55
CA LEU A 141 1.22 15.74 -8.35
C LEU A 141 0.72 17.18 -8.22
N LYS A 142 -0.40 17.50 -8.87
CA LYS A 142 -1.00 18.83 -8.82
C LYS A 142 -2.06 18.97 -7.72
N ASN A 143 -2.82 17.90 -7.47
CA ASN A 143 -4.00 17.95 -6.59
C ASN A 143 -4.04 16.75 -5.63
N PRO A 144 -3.03 16.54 -4.77
CA PRO A 144 -3.00 15.41 -3.85
C PRO A 144 -4.17 15.42 -2.85
N GLU A 145 -4.66 16.63 -2.49
CA GLU A 145 -5.78 16.81 -1.59
C GLU A 145 -7.08 16.18 -2.11
N LYS A 146 -7.30 16.18 -3.43
CA LYS A 146 -8.52 15.60 -4.02
C LYS A 146 -8.57 14.08 -3.85
N ILE A 147 -7.44 13.37 -4.02
CA ILE A 147 -7.42 11.92 -3.77
C ILE A 147 -7.58 11.66 -2.27
N ALA A 148 -6.95 12.46 -1.42
CA ALA A 148 -7.10 12.33 0.02
C ALA A 148 -8.56 12.52 0.46
N GLU A 149 -9.31 13.47 -0.12
CA GLU A 149 -10.74 13.66 0.11
C GLU A 149 -11.57 12.44 -0.31
N ILE A 150 -11.26 11.85 -1.46
CA ILE A 150 -11.92 10.61 -1.92
C ILE A 150 -11.67 9.47 -0.91
N VAL A 151 -10.43 9.31 -0.43
CA VAL A 151 -10.09 8.32 0.59
C VAL A 151 -10.82 8.59 1.91
N GLU A 152 -10.85 9.85 2.36
CA GLU A 152 -11.56 10.23 3.59
C GLU A 152 -13.06 9.90 3.55
N LYS A 153 -13.72 10.12 2.42
CA LYS A 153 -15.14 9.76 2.27
C LYS A 153 -15.35 8.27 2.55
N ILE A 154 -14.50 7.41 2.02
CA ILE A 154 -14.58 5.97 2.26
C ILE A 154 -14.35 5.63 3.74
N VAL A 155 -13.31 6.20 4.36
CA VAL A 155 -13.01 5.98 5.79
C VAL A 155 -14.17 6.42 6.69
N LYS A 156 -14.84 7.52 6.33
CA LYS A 156 -15.99 8.04 7.06
C LYS A 156 -17.31 7.35 6.71
N GLY A 157 -17.32 6.41 5.76
CA GLY A 157 -18.55 5.77 5.27
C GLY A 157 -19.51 6.73 4.57
N LEU A 158 -18.98 7.83 4.00
CA LEU A 158 -19.76 8.83 3.29
C LEU A 158 -19.89 8.45 1.80
N PRO A 159 -21.05 8.73 1.17
CA PRO A 159 -21.27 8.48 -0.25
C PRO A 159 -20.42 9.37 -1.17
#